data_90f34659ddafdac1f97f9a8fd2cb64bf
#
_entry.id   90f34659ddafdac1f97f9a8fd2cb64bf
#
_cell.length_a   1.000
_cell.length_b   1.000
_cell.length_c   1.000
_cell.angle_alpha   90.00
_cell.angle_beta   90.00
_cell.angle_gamma   90.00
#
_symmetry.space_group_name_H-M   'P 1'
#
loop_
_entity.id
_entity.type
_entity.pdbx_description
1 polymer ?
#
loop_
_entity_poly.entity_id
_entity_poly.type
_entity_poly.pdbx_seq_one_letter_code
_entity_poly.pdbx_strand_id
1 'polypeptide(L)'
;MTTRYTLPHFISVASLVLAFTAGSAHAETIRVAIGTQDTTINCATGGLLIRELNLLDKYLPHTGKYKDATYDVQWKDFTSGAPITNEMVAGKLDFGVMADFPGSLNGAAFQKAGRKSVFITVLSGSVDGSGNGIVVPENSPIRSIADLKGKTISVPFASTSHGMLLRAIKAQGWNPETDVNIITQAPEVAGSALKANKIDAHADFVPFADLFPYRGIARKIYDGAQSHVPTYHGALVDAAYAQKYPKWSSRICVPPSRRTV
;
A
#
# COMPACT_ATOMS: atom_id res chain seq x y z
N MET A 1 37.19 32.67 88.16
CA MET A 1 35.98 31.84 88.03
C MET A 1 35.57 31.77 86.52
N THR A 2 35.98 30.73 85.85
CA THR A 2 35.72 30.56 84.40
C THR A 2 34.99 29.25 84.23
N THR A 3 33.70 29.36 83.96
CA THR A 3 32.79 28.24 83.75
C THR A 3 32.88 27.80 82.27
N ARG A 4 33.32 26.59 82.02
CA ARG A 4 33.35 25.97 80.70
C ARG A 4 31.98 25.25 80.45
N TYR A 5 31.28 25.61 79.42
CA TYR A 5 30.09 24.88 78.93
C TYR A 5 30.50 23.91 77.80
N THR A 6 30.27 22.63 78.01
CA THR A 6 30.46 21.56 77.04
C THR A 6 29.14 21.42 76.23
N LEU A 7 29.23 21.56 74.91
CA LEU A 7 28.09 21.24 73.95
C LEU A 7 28.08 19.74 73.66
N PRO A 8 26.92 19.09 73.63
CA PRO A 8 26.84 17.72 73.20
C PRO A 8 26.76 17.66 71.64
N HIS A 9 27.50 16.74 71.07
CA HIS A 9 27.46 16.41 69.61
C HIS A 9 26.23 15.61 69.33
N PHE A 10 25.27 16.17 68.51
CA PHE A 10 24.20 15.43 67.90
C PHE A 10 24.74 14.81 66.61
N ILE A 11 24.89 13.49 66.57
CA ILE A 11 25.16 12.71 65.38
C ILE A 11 23.79 12.51 64.71
N SER A 12 23.56 13.25 63.63
CA SER A 12 22.36 13.08 62.79
C SER A 12 22.61 11.96 61.80
N VAL A 13 21.99 10.80 62.03
CA VAL A 13 21.98 9.68 61.07
C VAL A 13 20.95 9.99 60.01
N ALA A 14 21.41 10.48 58.87
CA ALA A 14 20.54 10.65 57.67
C ALA A 14 20.33 9.28 57.03
N SER A 15 19.18 8.69 57.29
CA SER A 15 18.73 7.47 56.58
C SER A 15 18.35 7.80 55.17
N LEU A 16 19.21 7.43 54.19
CA LEU A 16 18.93 7.53 52.76
C LEU A 16 17.94 6.46 52.37
N VAL A 17 16.65 6.80 52.28
CA VAL A 17 15.62 5.94 51.74
C VAL A 17 15.73 5.99 50.22
N LEU A 18 16.38 4.99 49.60
CA LEU A 18 16.29 4.76 48.17
C LEU A 18 14.85 4.24 47.87
N ALA A 19 13.97 5.13 47.44
CA ALA A 19 12.71 4.77 46.83
C ALA A 19 12.99 4.15 45.46
N PHE A 20 13.02 2.83 45.39
CA PHE A 20 12.90 2.11 44.13
C PHE A 20 11.47 2.40 43.57
N THR A 21 11.35 3.40 42.69
CA THR A 21 10.18 3.50 41.84
C THR A 21 10.26 2.33 40.89
N ALA A 22 9.61 1.21 41.26
CA ALA A 22 9.28 0.18 40.30
C ALA A 22 8.34 0.84 39.28
N GLY A 23 8.92 1.32 38.19
CA GLY A 23 8.15 1.79 37.04
C GLY A 23 7.27 0.64 36.61
N SER A 24 5.97 0.78 36.82
CA SER A 24 4.98 -0.13 36.23
C SER A 24 5.24 -0.12 34.74
N ALA A 25 5.83 -1.21 34.23
CA ALA A 25 5.94 -1.42 32.80
C ALA A 25 4.50 -1.51 32.26
N HIS A 26 3.94 -0.37 31.87
CA HIS A 26 2.69 -0.34 31.15
C HIS A 26 2.92 -1.13 29.86
N ALA A 27 2.09 -2.17 29.66
CA ALA A 27 2.07 -2.91 28.42
C ALA A 27 1.91 -1.92 27.25
N GLU A 28 2.89 -1.90 26.31
CA GLU A 28 2.83 -0.98 25.16
C GLU A 28 1.68 -1.43 24.25
N THR A 29 0.73 -0.53 23.97
CA THR A 29 -0.24 -0.75 22.91
C THR A 29 0.35 -0.29 21.58
N ILE A 30 0.58 -1.24 20.70
CA ILE A 30 1.15 -0.99 19.37
C ILE A 30 0.03 -0.85 18.36
N ARG A 31 -0.14 0.35 17.82
CA ARG A 31 -1.07 0.59 16.71
C ARG A 31 -0.54 -0.04 15.43
N VAL A 32 -1.46 -0.62 14.65
CA VAL A 32 -1.23 -1.25 13.36
C VAL A 32 -2.30 -0.80 12.39
N ALA A 33 -2.09 0.33 11.78
CA ALA A 33 -3.06 0.88 10.85
C ALA A 33 -2.70 0.50 9.40
N ILE A 34 -3.60 -0.24 8.73
CA ILE A 34 -3.38 -0.85 7.42
C ILE A 34 -4.42 -0.33 6.43
N GLY A 35 -3.95 0.27 5.32
CA GLY A 35 -4.79 0.64 4.19
C GLY A 35 -4.80 -0.44 3.12
N THR A 36 -5.99 -0.87 2.68
CA THR A 36 -6.20 -1.90 1.65
C THR A 36 -7.08 -1.39 0.51
N GLN A 37 -7.22 -2.18 -0.55
CA GLN A 37 -8.09 -1.93 -1.71
C GLN A 37 -9.01 -3.14 -1.97
N ASP A 38 -9.45 -3.80 -0.92
CA ASP A 38 -10.13 -5.09 -0.99
C ASP A 38 -11.43 -5.04 -1.79
N THR A 39 -12.19 -3.96 -1.63
CA THR A 39 -13.49 -3.80 -2.29
C THR A 39 -13.39 -3.48 -3.77
N THR A 40 -12.31 -2.83 -4.20
CA THR A 40 -12.11 -2.41 -5.60
C THR A 40 -11.50 -3.51 -6.44
N ILE A 41 -10.40 -4.10 -5.99
CA ILE A 41 -9.65 -5.08 -6.77
C ILE A 41 -9.98 -6.52 -6.40
N ASN A 42 -10.87 -6.72 -5.43
CA ASN A 42 -11.29 -8.04 -4.92
C ASN A 42 -10.09 -8.99 -4.72
N CYS A 43 -9.00 -8.43 -4.23
CA CYS A 43 -7.73 -9.13 -4.08
C CYS A 43 -7.72 -9.85 -2.74
N ALA A 44 -8.20 -11.08 -2.73
CA ALA A 44 -8.22 -11.93 -1.52
C ALA A 44 -6.83 -12.03 -0.85
N THR A 45 -5.76 -11.80 -1.63
CA THR A 45 -4.38 -11.80 -1.13
C THR A 45 -3.94 -10.44 -0.57
N GLY A 46 -4.70 -9.36 -0.81
CA GLY A 46 -4.30 -7.99 -0.49
C GLY A 46 -4.60 -7.52 0.92
N GLY A 47 -5.28 -8.31 1.72
CA GLY A 47 -5.66 -7.92 3.08
C GLY A 47 -6.91 -8.61 3.57
N LEU A 48 -7.90 -8.79 2.70
CA LEU A 48 -9.19 -9.39 3.04
C LEU A 48 -9.02 -10.76 3.72
N LEU A 49 -8.23 -11.66 3.14
CA LEU A 49 -8.02 -12.99 3.70
C LEU A 49 -7.30 -12.93 5.06
N ILE A 50 -6.32 -12.05 5.21
CA ILE A 50 -5.57 -11.86 6.45
C ILE A 50 -6.51 -11.36 7.56
N ARG A 51 -7.41 -10.43 7.21
CA ARG A 51 -8.39 -9.85 8.13
C ARG A 51 -9.47 -10.88 8.52
N GLU A 52 -10.10 -11.51 7.55
CA GLU A 52 -11.22 -12.45 7.81
C GLU A 52 -10.80 -13.71 8.57
N LEU A 53 -9.54 -14.13 8.41
CA LEU A 53 -8.98 -15.27 9.13
C LEU A 53 -8.21 -14.88 10.41
N ASN A 54 -8.24 -13.60 10.81
CA ASN A 54 -7.51 -13.05 11.96
C ASN A 54 -6.03 -13.48 12.00
N LEU A 55 -5.38 -13.54 10.83
CA LEU A 55 -4.01 -14.06 10.73
C LEU A 55 -3.00 -13.14 11.43
N LEU A 56 -3.26 -11.85 11.54
CA LEU A 56 -2.35 -10.95 12.23
C LEU A 56 -2.21 -11.32 13.70
N ASP A 57 -3.30 -11.57 14.42
CA ASP A 57 -3.27 -11.95 15.83
C ASP A 57 -2.42 -13.20 16.07
N LYS A 58 -2.45 -14.13 15.11
CA LYS A 58 -1.66 -15.37 15.17
C LYS A 58 -0.16 -15.14 14.95
N TYR A 59 0.21 -14.15 14.13
CA TYR A 59 1.59 -13.95 13.70
C TYR A 59 2.27 -12.75 14.31
N LEU A 60 1.53 -11.86 14.99
CA LEU A 60 2.12 -10.76 15.74
C LEU A 60 3.06 -11.27 16.84
N PRO A 61 4.20 -10.62 17.07
CA PRO A 61 5.17 -11.12 18.05
C PRO A 61 4.66 -10.93 19.49
N HIS A 62 4.68 -12.02 20.27
CA HIS A 62 4.37 -12.05 21.71
C HIS A 62 5.56 -12.56 22.51
N THR A 63 6.80 -12.28 22.08
CA THR A 63 8.02 -12.75 22.75
C THR A 63 9.08 -11.64 22.83
N GLY A 64 10.03 -11.77 23.74
CA GLY A 64 11.07 -10.76 23.98
C GLY A 64 10.46 -9.42 24.40
N LYS A 65 10.87 -8.30 23.78
CA LYS A 65 10.33 -6.97 24.11
C LYS A 65 8.83 -6.80 23.85
N TYR A 66 8.20 -7.72 23.12
CA TYR A 66 6.77 -7.70 22.78
C TYR A 66 5.93 -8.63 23.68
N LYS A 67 6.52 -9.23 24.74
CA LYS A 67 5.84 -10.23 25.57
C LYS A 67 4.53 -9.71 26.16
N ASP A 68 4.52 -8.47 26.60
CA ASP A 68 3.37 -7.85 27.25
C ASP A 68 2.69 -6.80 26.33
N ALA A 69 3.07 -6.75 25.03
CA ALA A 69 2.48 -5.82 24.09
C ALA A 69 1.03 -6.23 23.73
N THR A 70 0.15 -5.24 23.65
CA THR A 70 -1.16 -5.35 23.01
C THR A 70 -1.12 -4.72 21.64
N TYR A 71 -1.99 -5.17 20.72
CA TYR A 71 -2.03 -4.67 19.36
C TYR A 71 -3.40 -4.07 19.06
N ASP A 72 -3.40 -2.82 18.60
CA ASP A 72 -4.59 -2.14 18.06
C ASP A 72 -4.52 -2.20 16.53
N VAL A 73 -5.14 -3.23 15.95
CA VAL A 73 -5.15 -3.48 14.50
C VAL A 73 -6.33 -2.77 13.86
N GLN A 74 -6.04 -1.81 12.99
CA GLN A 74 -7.02 -0.98 12.30
C GLN A 74 -6.95 -1.23 10.79
N TRP A 75 -8.03 -1.72 10.20
CA TRP A 75 -8.18 -1.90 8.77
C TRP A 75 -8.98 -0.76 8.15
N LYS A 76 -8.50 -0.21 7.04
CA LYS A 76 -9.18 0.85 6.32
C LYS A 76 -9.14 0.55 4.82
N ASP A 77 -10.30 0.46 4.20
CA ASP A 77 -10.41 0.17 2.78
C ASP A 77 -10.50 1.45 1.95
N PHE A 78 -9.90 1.41 0.76
CA PHE A 78 -9.80 2.53 -0.16
C PHE A 78 -10.03 2.07 -1.59
N THR A 79 -10.48 2.98 -2.44
CA THR A 79 -10.73 2.70 -3.86
C THR A 79 -9.48 2.67 -4.72
N SER A 80 -8.35 3.22 -4.24
CA SER A 80 -7.09 3.29 -5.00
C SER A 80 -5.88 3.55 -4.10
N GLY A 81 -4.68 3.46 -4.67
CA GLY A 81 -3.43 3.71 -3.93
C GLY A 81 -3.17 5.16 -3.54
N ALA A 82 -3.73 6.14 -4.26
CA ALA A 82 -3.49 7.56 -3.98
C ALA A 82 -4.04 7.99 -2.60
N PRO A 83 -5.29 7.72 -2.21
CA PRO A 83 -5.77 8.03 -0.87
C PRO A 83 -5.02 7.25 0.23
N ILE A 84 -4.58 6.00 -0.01
CA ILE A 84 -3.72 5.28 0.95
C ILE A 84 -2.41 6.06 1.16
N THR A 85 -1.78 6.53 0.09
CA THR A 85 -0.55 7.33 0.16
C THR A 85 -0.75 8.59 0.99
N ASN A 86 -1.85 9.32 0.79
CA ASN A 86 -2.16 10.52 1.55
C ASN A 86 -2.31 10.22 3.05
N GLU A 87 -3.01 9.16 3.41
CA GLU A 87 -3.20 8.76 4.81
C GLU A 87 -1.88 8.25 5.44
N MET A 88 -1.03 7.54 4.68
CA MET A 88 0.30 7.14 5.13
C MET A 88 1.22 8.35 5.37
N VAL A 89 1.28 9.30 4.43
CA VAL A 89 2.06 10.53 4.59
C VAL A 89 1.55 11.37 5.76
N ALA A 90 0.24 11.39 5.99
CA ALA A 90 -0.37 12.04 7.15
C ALA A 90 -0.14 11.30 8.50
N GLY A 91 0.52 10.13 8.49
CA GLY A 91 0.78 9.31 9.69
C GLY A 91 -0.46 8.61 10.26
N LYS A 92 -1.53 8.53 9.48
CA LYS A 92 -2.77 7.85 9.88
C LYS A 92 -2.77 6.35 9.55
N LEU A 93 -1.91 5.93 8.62
CA LEU A 93 -1.64 4.54 8.29
C LEU A 93 -0.16 4.23 8.47
N ASP A 94 0.14 3.04 8.96
CA ASP A 94 1.49 2.52 9.12
C ASP A 94 1.88 1.65 7.91
N PHE A 95 0.89 0.96 7.34
CA PHE A 95 1.02 0.09 6.17
C PHE A 95 0.04 0.50 5.08
N GLY A 96 0.44 0.27 3.83
CA GLY A 96 -0.42 0.41 2.66
C GLY A 96 -0.24 -0.77 1.73
N VAL A 97 -1.36 -1.28 1.19
CA VAL A 97 -1.34 -2.35 0.19
C VAL A 97 -1.70 -1.74 -1.15
N MET A 98 -0.78 -1.78 -2.10
CA MET A 98 -0.95 -1.17 -3.41
C MET A 98 -0.02 -1.79 -4.45
N ALA A 99 -0.28 -1.50 -5.73
CA ALA A 99 0.53 -2.01 -6.81
C ALA A 99 1.83 -1.20 -7.04
N ASP A 100 2.63 -1.63 -8.01
CA ASP A 100 3.93 -1.10 -8.42
C ASP A 100 3.94 0.41 -8.69
N PHE A 101 3.09 0.87 -9.61
CA PHE A 101 3.06 2.28 -10.00
C PHE A 101 2.55 3.19 -8.87
N PRO A 102 1.40 2.92 -8.22
CA PRO A 102 0.99 3.69 -7.05
C PRO A 102 2.01 3.61 -5.90
N GLY A 103 2.71 2.50 -5.73
CA GLY A 103 3.80 2.36 -4.75
C GLY A 103 5.00 3.25 -5.07
N SER A 104 5.35 3.39 -6.36
CA SER A 104 6.38 4.33 -6.80
C SER A 104 5.98 5.79 -6.51
N LEU A 105 4.71 6.14 -6.74
CA LEU A 105 4.17 7.46 -6.40
C LEU A 105 4.14 7.68 -4.87
N ASN A 106 3.84 6.63 -4.10
CA ASN A 106 3.93 6.66 -2.63
C ASN A 106 5.37 6.98 -2.19
N GLY A 107 6.38 6.29 -2.74
CA GLY A 107 7.78 6.56 -2.46
C GLY A 107 8.17 8.01 -2.74
N ALA A 108 7.73 8.57 -3.88
CA ALA A 108 7.97 9.97 -4.24
C ALA A 108 7.28 10.94 -3.27
N ALA A 109 6.05 10.66 -2.86
CA ALA A 109 5.32 11.47 -1.87
C ALA A 109 6.00 11.46 -0.50
N PHE A 110 6.46 10.30 -0.04
CA PHE A 110 7.24 10.17 1.18
C PHE A 110 8.56 10.94 1.11
N GLN A 111 9.28 10.84 -0.01
CA GLN A 111 10.54 11.59 -0.22
C GLN A 111 10.30 13.10 -0.16
N LYS A 112 9.22 13.60 -0.78
CA LYS A 112 8.81 15.01 -0.71
C LYS A 112 8.51 15.46 0.72
N ALA A 113 8.00 14.55 1.54
CA ALA A 113 7.74 14.78 2.97
C ALA A 113 8.98 14.58 3.87
N GLY A 114 10.18 14.37 3.31
CA GLY A 114 11.42 14.10 4.06
C GLY A 114 11.45 12.73 4.75
N ARG A 115 10.60 11.79 4.31
CA ARG A 115 10.43 10.44 4.88
C ARG A 115 10.70 9.37 3.82
N LYS A 116 10.58 8.11 4.21
CA LYS A 116 10.72 6.95 3.32
C LYS A 116 9.62 5.95 3.58
N SER A 117 9.10 5.35 2.52
CA SER A 117 8.33 4.11 2.58
C SER A 117 9.10 2.99 1.89
N VAL A 118 8.83 1.75 2.28
CA VAL A 118 9.54 0.57 1.78
C VAL A 118 8.54 -0.51 1.44
N PHE A 119 8.66 -1.11 0.25
CA PHE A 119 7.98 -2.37 -0.04
C PHE A 119 8.60 -3.48 0.81
N ILE A 120 7.77 -4.21 1.52
CA ILE A 120 8.19 -5.28 2.43
C ILE A 120 7.83 -6.67 1.89
N THR A 121 6.85 -6.75 1.00
CA THR A 121 6.47 -8.01 0.34
C THR A 121 5.71 -7.77 -0.96
N VAL A 122 5.82 -8.74 -1.86
CA VAL A 122 4.93 -8.88 -3.02
C VAL A 122 3.89 -9.92 -2.68
N LEU A 123 2.62 -9.59 -2.90
CA LEU A 123 1.46 -10.44 -2.61
C LEU A 123 0.98 -11.18 -3.86
N SER A 124 1.00 -10.50 -4.99
CA SER A 124 0.61 -11.05 -6.29
C SER A 124 1.28 -10.25 -7.41
N GLY A 125 1.26 -10.77 -8.63
CA GLY A 125 1.79 -10.04 -9.77
C GLY A 125 2.07 -10.92 -10.98
N SER A 126 2.61 -10.29 -12.01
CA SER A 126 3.02 -10.91 -13.25
C SER A 126 4.42 -10.44 -13.63
N VAL A 127 5.26 -11.34 -14.07
CA VAL A 127 6.66 -11.07 -14.43
C VAL A 127 6.80 -10.29 -15.74
N ASP A 128 5.78 -10.28 -16.58
CA ASP A 128 5.77 -9.63 -17.89
C ASP A 128 4.81 -8.42 -17.97
N GLY A 129 3.96 -8.22 -16.97
CA GLY A 129 2.98 -7.12 -16.93
C GLY A 129 1.57 -7.52 -17.34
N SER A 130 1.31 -8.81 -17.61
CA SER A 130 -0.04 -9.32 -17.88
C SER A 130 -1.01 -9.00 -16.73
N GLY A 131 -2.30 -8.91 -17.06
CA GLY A 131 -3.36 -8.53 -16.12
C GLY A 131 -3.73 -7.04 -16.16
N ASN A 132 -2.88 -6.18 -16.75
CA ASN A 132 -3.28 -4.85 -17.19
C ASN A 132 -3.63 -4.88 -18.68
N GLY A 133 -4.49 -4.01 -19.14
CA GLY A 133 -4.84 -3.97 -20.58
C GLY A 133 -5.50 -2.68 -20.98
N ILE A 134 -5.55 -2.45 -22.28
CA ILE A 134 -6.35 -1.38 -22.89
C ILE A 134 -7.48 -2.04 -23.68
N VAL A 135 -8.70 -1.65 -23.36
CA VAL A 135 -9.92 -2.13 -23.99
C VAL A 135 -10.63 -1.01 -24.73
N VAL A 136 -11.32 -1.36 -25.80
CA VAL A 136 -12.15 -0.44 -26.60
C VAL A 136 -13.56 -1.00 -26.67
N PRO A 137 -14.61 -0.18 -26.97
CA PRO A 137 -15.95 -0.70 -27.19
C PRO A 137 -15.93 -1.88 -28.17
N GLU A 138 -16.79 -2.89 -27.93
CA GLU A 138 -16.79 -4.14 -28.71
C GLU A 138 -16.81 -3.91 -30.23
N ASN A 139 -17.62 -2.97 -30.67
CA ASN A 139 -17.80 -2.64 -32.11
C ASN A 139 -16.88 -1.48 -32.56
N SER A 140 -15.90 -1.07 -31.78
CA SER A 140 -14.98 0.02 -32.14
C SER A 140 -14.16 -0.33 -33.38
N PRO A 141 -13.89 0.63 -34.28
CA PRO A 141 -12.95 0.45 -35.40
C PRO A 141 -11.48 0.41 -34.93
N ILE A 142 -11.17 0.84 -33.71
CA ILE A 142 -9.81 0.88 -33.13
C ILE A 142 -9.30 -0.55 -32.96
N ARG A 143 -8.12 -0.86 -33.52
CA ARG A 143 -7.53 -2.22 -33.51
C ARG A 143 -6.19 -2.30 -32.76
N SER A 144 -5.52 -1.18 -32.59
CA SER A 144 -4.17 -1.11 -32.04
C SER A 144 -3.97 0.17 -31.24
N ILE A 145 -2.83 0.27 -30.54
CA ILE A 145 -2.42 1.51 -29.86
C ILE A 145 -2.29 2.67 -30.86
N ALA A 146 -1.81 2.40 -32.07
CA ALA A 146 -1.62 3.45 -33.10
C ALA A 146 -2.93 4.18 -33.46
N ASP A 147 -4.07 3.51 -33.33
CA ASP A 147 -5.39 4.09 -33.62
C ASP A 147 -5.90 4.99 -32.50
N LEU A 148 -5.20 5.05 -31.36
CA LEU A 148 -5.59 5.84 -30.19
C LEU A 148 -5.12 7.30 -30.28
N LYS A 149 -4.35 7.70 -31.30
CA LYS A 149 -3.90 9.09 -31.42
C LYS A 149 -5.09 10.05 -31.54
N GLY A 150 -5.13 11.08 -30.72
CA GLY A 150 -6.24 12.05 -30.65
C GLY A 150 -7.51 11.51 -29.98
N LYS A 151 -7.49 10.29 -29.44
CA LYS A 151 -8.66 9.65 -28.82
C LYS A 151 -8.77 9.93 -27.33
N THR A 152 -9.98 9.77 -26.78
CA THR A 152 -10.25 9.87 -25.35
C THR A 152 -10.07 8.51 -24.70
N ILE A 153 -9.07 8.41 -23.82
CA ILE A 153 -8.74 7.20 -23.08
C ILE A 153 -9.01 7.45 -21.59
N SER A 154 -9.91 6.71 -21.00
CA SER A 154 -10.12 6.76 -19.57
C SER A 154 -9.20 5.75 -18.85
N VAL A 155 -8.84 6.08 -17.59
CA VAL A 155 -8.00 5.22 -16.76
C VAL A 155 -8.18 5.60 -15.29
N PRO A 156 -8.13 4.68 -14.33
CA PRO A 156 -8.00 5.05 -12.92
C PRO A 156 -6.64 5.71 -12.67
N PHE A 157 -6.62 7.02 -12.45
CA PHE A 157 -5.36 7.75 -12.28
C PHE A 157 -4.52 7.21 -11.13
N ALA A 158 -3.20 7.25 -11.31
CA ALA A 158 -2.21 6.74 -10.37
C ALA A 158 -2.29 5.22 -10.11
N SER A 159 -3.08 4.48 -10.89
CA SER A 159 -3.12 3.01 -10.84
C SER A 159 -1.98 2.38 -11.66
N THR A 160 -1.81 1.07 -11.52
CA THR A 160 -0.85 0.30 -12.34
C THR A 160 -1.18 0.38 -13.83
N SER A 161 -2.48 0.36 -14.19
CA SER A 161 -2.91 0.53 -15.59
C SER A 161 -2.61 1.93 -16.14
N HIS A 162 -2.61 2.97 -15.30
CA HIS A 162 -2.15 4.29 -15.71
C HIS A 162 -0.66 4.27 -16.06
N GLY A 163 0.17 3.64 -15.22
CA GLY A 163 1.60 3.47 -15.52
C GLY A 163 1.83 2.66 -16.81
N MET A 164 1.06 1.60 -17.03
CA MET A 164 1.10 0.82 -18.29
C MET A 164 0.68 1.68 -19.49
N LEU A 165 -0.42 2.44 -19.41
CA LEU A 165 -0.90 3.31 -20.47
C LEU A 165 0.15 4.35 -20.86
N LEU A 166 0.77 5.02 -19.89
CA LEU A 166 1.84 6.00 -20.16
C LEU A 166 3.03 5.37 -20.88
N ARG A 167 3.42 4.14 -20.50
CA ARG A 167 4.48 3.40 -21.20
C ARG A 167 4.07 3.05 -22.63
N ALA A 168 2.86 2.56 -22.84
CA ALA A 168 2.34 2.21 -24.17
C ALA A 168 2.30 3.42 -25.10
N ILE A 169 1.86 4.57 -24.62
CA ILE A 169 1.86 5.85 -25.36
C ILE A 169 3.27 6.30 -25.70
N LYS A 170 4.19 6.27 -24.74
CA LYS A 170 5.60 6.63 -24.96
C LYS A 170 6.31 5.70 -25.95
N ALA A 171 5.95 4.42 -25.98
CA ALA A 171 6.49 3.47 -26.95
C ALA A 171 6.08 3.80 -28.40
N GLN A 172 4.98 4.54 -28.61
CA GLN A 172 4.60 5.09 -29.90
C GLN A 172 5.36 6.40 -30.26
N GLY A 173 6.22 6.89 -29.37
CA GLY A 173 6.87 8.19 -29.54
C GLY A 173 5.95 9.37 -29.24
N TRP A 174 4.81 9.16 -28.59
CA TRP A 174 3.81 10.20 -28.33
C TRP A 174 3.99 10.86 -26.96
N ASN A 175 3.54 12.10 -26.89
CA ASN A 175 3.38 12.84 -25.65
C ASN A 175 1.98 12.56 -25.07
N PRO A 176 1.86 11.98 -23.86
CA PRO A 176 0.58 11.66 -23.25
C PRO A 176 -0.29 12.89 -22.92
N GLU A 177 0.29 14.10 -22.89
CA GLU A 177 -0.44 15.34 -22.58
C GLU A 177 -1.05 15.99 -23.81
N THR A 178 -0.53 15.69 -25.02
CA THR A 178 -0.92 16.39 -26.25
C THR A 178 -1.43 15.47 -27.36
N ASP A 179 -0.95 14.22 -27.42
CA ASP A 179 -1.28 13.29 -28.50
C ASP A 179 -2.51 12.44 -28.21
N VAL A 180 -2.97 12.39 -26.98
CA VAL A 180 -4.17 11.69 -26.54
C VAL A 180 -4.90 12.52 -25.46
N ASN A 181 -6.19 12.25 -25.26
CA ASN A 181 -6.96 12.87 -24.18
C ASN A 181 -7.15 11.83 -23.06
N ILE A 182 -6.33 11.90 -22.00
CA ILE A 182 -6.43 10.98 -20.87
C ILE A 182 -7.35 11.58 -19.80
N ILE A 183 -8.41 10.86 -19.45
CA ILE A 183 -9.35 11.26 -18.39
C ILE A 183 -9.36 10.24 -17.24
N THR A 184 -9.63 10.72 -16.03
CA THR A 184 -9.77 9.81 -14.88
C THR A 184 -11.15 9.19 -14.83
N GLN A 185 -11.23 7.87 -14.65
CA GLN A 185 -12.48 7.16 -14.46
C GLN A 185 -12.25 5.87 -13.66
N ALA A 186 -13.14 5.61 -12.71
CA ALA A 186 -13.11 4.35 -11.96
C ALA A 186 -13.58 3.16 -12.83
N PRO A 187 -13.08 1.94 -12.60
CA PRO A 187 -13.41 0.75 -13.39
C PRO A 187 -14.92 0.50 -13.52
N GLU A 188 -15.65 0.66 -12.42
CA GLU A 188 -17.08 0.37 -12.34
C GLU A 188 -17.91 1.27 -13.29
N VAL A 189 -17.42 2.51 -13.48
CA VAL A 189 -18.07 3.49 -14.38
C VAL A 189 -17.65 3.29 -15.82
N ALA A 190 -16.41 2.86 -16.05
CA ALA A 190 -15.82 2.71 -17.38
C ALA A 190 -16.58 1.70 -18.24
N GLY A 191 -17.03 0.58 -17.66
CA GLY A 191 -17.82 -0.42 -18.40
C GLY A 191 -19.09 0.16 -19.01
N SER A 192 -19.79 1.03 -18.29
CA SER A 192 -20.97 1.73 -18.80
C SER A 192 -20.63 2.77 -19.87
N ALA A 193 -19.52 3.47 -19.70
CA ALA A 193 -19.04 4.48 -20.65
C ALA A 193 -18.59 3.83 -21.98
N LEU A 194 -17.88 2.69 -21.93
CA LEU A 194 -17.51 1.89 -23.10
C LEU A 194 -18.75 1.42 -23.87
N LYS A 195 -19.71 0.82 -23.15
CA LYS A 195 -20.96 0.32 -23.76
C LYS A 195 -21.79 1.44 -24.43
N ALA A 196 -21.73 2.64 -23.87
CA ALA A 196 -22.41 3.82 -24.40
C ALA A 196 -21.58 4.60 -25.44
N ASN A 197 -20.38 4.13 -25.81
CA ASN A 197 -19.44 4.81 -26.71
C ASN A 197 -19.12 6.25 -26.29
N LYS A 198 -19.07 6.52 -24.96
CA LYS A 198 -18.72 7.84 -24.40
C LYS A 198 -17.22 8.07 -24.26
N ILE A 199 -16.44 7.01 -24.37
CA ILE A 199 -14.98 6.99 -24.39
C ILE A 199 -14.52 6.07 -25.51
N ASP A 200 -13.37 6.38 -26.12
CA ASP A 200 -12.82 5.59 -27.22
C ASP A 200 -12.09 4.34 -26.70
N ALA A 201 -11.46 4.45 -25.51
CA ALA A 201 -10.76 3.36 -24.87
C ALA A 201 -10.77 3.50 -23.35
N HIS A 202 -10.46 2.40 -22.66
CA HIS A 202 -10.22 2.38 -21.22
C HIS A 202 -8.99 1.52 -20.91
N ALA A 203 -8.06 2.05 -20.14
CA ALA A 203 -6.93 1.28 -19.61
C ALA A 203 -7.27 0.82 -18.19
N ASP A 204 -7.18 -0.47 -17.94
CA ASP A 204 -7.55 -1.03 -16.64
C ASP A 204 -6.63 -2.17 -16.20
N PHE A 205 -6.77 -2.56 -14.96
CA PHE A 205 -6.06 -3.65 -14.30
C PHE A 205 -6.99 -4.83 -14.03
N VAL A 206 -6.45 -5.91 -13.48
CA VAL A 206 -7.26 -7.07 -13.07
C VAL A 206 -8.30 -6.69 -12.01
N PRO A 207 -9.52 -7.24 -12.08
CA PRO A 207 -10.00 -8.17 -13.11
C PRO A 207 -10.60 -7.49 -14.34
N PHE A 208 -10.73 -6.17 -14.36
CA PHE A 208 -11.58 -5.42 -15.31
C PHE A 208 -11.08 -5.49 -16.76
N ALA A 209 -9.75 -5.45 -16.95
CA ALA A 209 -9.16 -5.57 -18.30
C ALA A 209 -9.53 -6.86 -19.04
N ASP A 210 -9.89 -7.93 -18.29
CA ASP A 210 -10.36 -9.20 -18.82
C ASP A 210 -11.89 -9.38 -18.69
N LEU A 211 -12.46 -8.83 -17.63
CA LEU A 211 -13.89 -8.96 -17.33
C LEU A 211 -14.76 -8.25 -18.38
N PHE A 212 -14.34 -7.07 -18.86
CA PHE A 212 -15.10 -6.36 -19.89
C PHE A 212 -15.16 -7.11 -21.22
N PRO A 213 -14.05 -7.67 -21.75
CA PRO A 213 -14.10 -8.57 -22.89
C PRO A 213 -14.95 -9.83 -22.64
N TYR A 214 -14.77 -10.49 -21.51
CA TYR A 214 -15.55 -11.68 -21.14
C TYR A 214 -17.06 -11.44 -21.14
N ARG A 215 -17.49 -10.23 -20.74
CA ARG A 215 -18.90 -9.81 -20.74
C ARG A 215 -19.41 -9.26 -22.07
N GLY A 216 -18.59 -9.26 -23.13
CA GLY A 216 -18.94 -8.68 -24.42
C GLY A 216 -19.19 -7.16 -24.38
N ILE A 217 -18.60 -6.47 -23.40
CA ILE A 217 -18.72 -5.00 -23.26
C ILE A 217 -17.65 -4.31 -24.10
N ALA A 218 -16.49 -4.92 -24.20
CA ALA A 218 -15.31 -4.34 -24.81
C ALA A 218 -14.42 -5.41 -25.44
N ARG A 219 -13.48 -5.00 -26.26
CA ARG A 219 -12.43 -5.84 -26.82
C ARG A 219 -11.05 -5.31 -26.40
N LYS A 220 -10.17 -6.20 -25.96
CA LYS A 220 -8.80 -5.84 -25.57
C LYS A 220 -7.96 -5.63 -26.85
N ILE A 221 -7.27 -4.50 -26.93
CA ILE A 221 -6.35 -4.15 -28.03
C ILE A 221 -4.88 -4.13 -27.60
N TYR A 222 -4.63 -4.10 -26.31
CA TYR A 222 -3.29 -4.13 -25.74
C TYR A 222 -3.31 -4.90 -24.42
N ASP A 223 -2.38 -5.82 -24.26
CA ASP A 223 -2.11 -6.51 -23.01
C ASP A 223 -0.82 -5.98 -22.40
N GLY A 224 -0.79 -5.81 -21.08
CA GLY A 224 0.37 -5.31 -20.36
C GLY A 224 1.63 -6.16 -20.58
N ALA A 225 1.47 -7.45 -20.88
CA ALA A 225 2.56 -8.35 -21.23
C ALA A 225 3.38 -7.87 -22.42
N GLN A 226 2.78 -7.11 -23.34
CA GLN A 226 3.51 -6.52 -24.50
C GLN A 226 4.53 -5.47 -24.09
N SER A 227 4.47 -4.95 -22.88
CA SER A 227 5.46 -4.01 -22.35
C SER A 227 6.71 -4.70 -21.79
N HIS A 228 6.66 -6.00 -21.51
CA HIS A 228 7.70 -6.78 -20.84
C HIS A 228 8.18 -6.14 -19.52
N VAL A 229 7.28 -5.41 -18.84
CA VAL A 229 7.55 -4.75 -17.57
C VAL A 229 6.75 -5.44 -16.48
N PRO A 230 7.40 -6.02 -15.47
CA PRO A 230 6.70 -6.67 -14.36
C PRO A 230 5.68 -5.74 -13.73
N THR A 231 4.54 -6.31 -13.33
CA THR A 231 3.56 -5.65 -12.48
C THR A 231 3.34 -6.46 -11.22
N TYR A 232 3.12 -5.82 -10.11
CA TYR A 232 2.88 -6.51 -8.85
C TYR A 232 2.01 -5.69 -7.91
N HIS A 233 1.40 -6.38 -6.96
CA HIS A 233 0.68 -5.80 -5.83
C HIS A 233 1.41 -6.23 -4.55
N GLY A 234 1.66 -5.30 -3.64
CA GLY A 234 2.49 -5.56 -2.48
C GLY A 234 2.13 -4.68 -1.29
N ALA A 235 2.74 -4.97 -0.16
CA ALA A 235 2.61 -4.17 1.05
C ALA A 235 3.80 -3.24 1.23
N LEU A 236 3.51 -1.99 1.54
CA LEU A 236 4.48 -0.96 1.93
C LEU A 236 4.32 -0.64 3.41
N VAL A 237 5.40 -0.17 4.01
CA VAL A 237 5.44 0.32 5.39
C VAL A 237 6.18 1.66 5.45
N ASP A 238 5.79 2.53 6.37
CA ASP A 238 6.63 3.66 6.77
C ASP A 238 7.95 3.13 7.34
N ALA A 239 9.07 3.60 6.79
CA ALA A 239 10.40 3.13 7.21
C ALA A 239 10.70 3.41 8.70
N ALA A 240 10.21 4.53 9.23
CA ALA A 240 10.37 4.85 10.65
C ALA A 240 9.59 3.87 11.54
N TYR A 241 8.38 3.49 11.13
CA TYR A 241 7.59 2.46 11.80
C TYR A 241 8.31 1.10 11.75
N ALA A 242 8.84 0.70 10.59
CA ALA A 242 9.58 -0.53 10.44
C ALA A 242 10.85 -0.58 11.30
N GLN A 243 11.54 0.55 11.45
CA GLN A 243 12.72 0.67 12.34
C GLN A 243 12.35 0.55 13.82
N LYS A 244 11.23 1.15 14.23
CA LYS A 244 10.72 1.03 15.60
C LYS A 244 10.34 -0.41 15.95
N TYR A 245 9.77 -1.14 14.99
CA TYR A 245 9.23 -2.49 15.16
C TYR A 245 9.82 -3.52 14.17
N PRO A 246 11.12 -3.79 14.19
CA PRO A 246 11.81 -4.54 13.12
C PRO A 246 11.35 -6.01 12.98
N LYS A 247 11.00 -6.70 14.07
CA LYS A 247 10.49 -8.09 14.01
C LYS A 247 9.09 -8.19 13.42
N TRP A 248 8.41 -7.10 13.37
CA TRP A 248 7.05 -6.95 12.95
C TRP A 248 6.93 -6.87 11.42
N SER A 249 7.70 -5.97 10.83
CA SER A 249 7.75 -5.80 9.37
C SER A 249 8.20 -7.08 8.66
N SER A 250 9.07 -7.89 9.27
CA SER A 250 9.52 -9.15 8.69
C SER A 250 8.51 -10.32 8.82
N ARG A 251 7.57 -10.27 9.77
CA ARG A 251 6.60 -11.36 10.00
C ARG A 251 5.30 -11.22 9.22
N ILE A 252 4.90 -10.02 8.86
CA ILE A 252 3.75 -9.80 7.95
C ILE A 252 4.03 -10.39 6.57
N CYS A 253 5.31 -10.53 6.20
CA CYS A 253 5.76 -10.90 4.86
C CYS A 253 6.07 -12.37 4.65
N VAL A 254 6.13 -13.19 5.70
CA VAL A 254 6.55 -14.59 5.56
C VAL A 254 5.44 -15.52 6.02
N PRO A 255 4.73 -16.19 5.09
CA PRO A 255 3.94 -17.35 5.47
C PRO A 255 4.89 -18.41 6.05
N PRO A 256 4.48 -19.13 7.12
CA PRO A 256 5.34 -20.09 7.83
C PRO A 256 5.65 -21.38 7.06
N SER A 257 5.47 -21.42 5.75
CA SER A 257 5.52 -22.65 4.95
C SER A 257 6.91 -23.08 4.49
N ARG A 258 7.99 -22.51 5.00
CA ARG A 258 9.35 -23.02 4.74
C ARG A 258 10.23 -22.97 5.99
N ARG A 259 9.86 -23.71 7.02
CA ARG A 259 10.88 -24.38 7.83
C ARG A 259 10.96 -25.81 7.29
N THR A 260 11.91 -26.04 6.40
CA THR A 260 12.43 -27.39 6.14
C THR A 260 12.88 -27.98 7.47
N VAL A 261 12.32 -29.10 7.81
CA VAL A 261 12.74 -30.03 8.85
C VAL A 261 14.13 -30.53 8.49
#